data_947e37842a1cf37751ad5921d6df0d0b
#
_entry.id   947e37842a1cf37751ad5921d6df0d0b
#
_cell.length_a   1.000
_cell.length_b   1.000
_cell.length_c   1.000
_cell.angle_alpha   90.00
_cell.angle_beta   90.00
_cell.angle_gamma   90.00
#
_symmetry.space_group_name_H-M   'P 1'
#
loop_
_entity.id
_entity.type
_entity.pdbx_description
1 polymer ?
#
loop_
_entity_poly.entity_id
_entity_poly.type
_entity_poly.pdbx_seq_one_letter_code
_entity_poly.pdbx_strand_id
1 'polypeptide(L)'
;LAGAGDNYSFFQTDAAINQGNSGGPIINQKGNVVGIAVATWVEEGVQGVHFGIKSSTLKTFASANGLSFASPNYRELSNKDLGKLITKGTVYIECHMTVAKIKKMIAQAENKKAFFKEHK
;
A
#
# COMPACT_ATOMS: atom_id res chain seq x y z
N LEU A 1 16.09 -3.02 -2.69
CA LEU A 1 14.75 -3.23 -3.22
C LEU A 1 14.61 -2.49 -4.54
N ALA A 2 14.28 -3.21 -5.63
CA ALA A 2 14.03 -2.60 -6.93
C ALA A 2 12.79 -1.71 -6.87
N GLY A 3 12.88 -0.51 -7.45
CA GLY A 3 11.73 0.37 -7.61
C GLY A 3 10.86 -0.04 -8.80
N ALA A 4 9.67 0.52 -8.90
CA ALA A 4 8.80 0.39 -10.07
C ALA A 4 9.15 1.48 -11.08
N GLY A 5 10.02 1.18 -12.05
CA GLY A 5 10.55 2.19 -12.96
C GLY A 5 11.27 3.30 -12.18
N ASP A 6 10.97 4.55 -12.50
CA ASP A 6 11.56 5.73 -11.82
C ASP A 6 10.87 6.11 -10.49
N ASN A 7 9.89 5.32 -10.04
CA ASN A 7 9.16 5.62 -8.81
C ASN A 7 9.81 4.96 -7.59
N TYR A 8 10.61 5.72 -6.86
CA TYR A 8 11.34 5.28 -5.66
C TYR A 8 10.43 4.99 -4.44
N SER A 9 9.16 5.38 -4.49
CA SER A 9 8.19 5.08 -3.42
C SER A 9 7.69 3.65 -3.45
N PHE A 10 7.89 2.93 -4.56
CA PHE A 10 7.48 1.54 -4.72
C PHE A 10 8.67 0.59 -4.62
N PHE A 11 8.38 -0.64 -4.29
CA PHE A 11 9.30 -1.77 -4.40
C PHE A 11 8.58 -2.97 -4.99
N GLN A 12 9.33 -3.79 -5.68
CA GLN A 12 8.84 -5.06 -6.20
C GLN A 12 8.95 -6.13 -5.10
N THR A 13 7.98 -7.02 -5.04
CA THR A 13 7.95 -8.15 -4.10
C THR A 13 7.50 -9.42 -4.81
N ASP A 14 7.95 -10.56 -4.32
CA ASP A 14 7.49 -11.90 -4.71
C ASP A 14 6.30 -12.38 -3.85
N ALA A 15 5.94 -11.63 -2.83
CA ALA A 15 4.75 -11.91 -2.04
C ALA A 15 3.50 -11.85 -2.93
N ALA A 16 2.66 -12.87 -2.85
CA ALA A 16 1.43 -12.95 -3.65
C ALA A 16 0.45 -11.84 -3.24
N ILE A 17 0.35 -10.82 -4.09
CA ILE A 17 -0.63 -9.75 -3.94
C ILE A 17 -1.77 -10.02 -4.91
N ASN A 18 -2.92 -10.35 -4.36
CA ASN A 18 -4.15 -10.64 -5.10
C ASN A 18 -5.19 -9.55 -4.85
N GLN A 19 -6.25 -9.58 -5.64
CA GLN A 19 -7.41 -8.72 -5.40
C GLN A 19 -7.94 -8.94 -3.97
N GLY A 20 -8.11 -7.85 -3.23
CA GLY A 20 -8.49 -7.85 -1.81
C GLY A 20 -7.33 -7.61 -0.84
N ASN A 21 -6.07 -7.80 -1.26
CA ASN A 21 -4.89 -7.52 -0.42
C ASN A 21 -4.47 -6.04 -0.47
N SER A 22 -4.93 -5.27 -1.45
CA SER A 22 -4.55 -3.87 -1.63
C SER A 22 -4.89 -3.03 -0.40
N GLY A 23 -3.94 -2.21 0.04
CA GLY A 23 -4.02 -1.47 1.30
C GLY A 23 -3.55 -2.26 2.53
N GLY A 24 -3.39 -3.57 2.41
CA GLY A 24 -2.90 -4.42 3.48
C GLY A 24 -1.40 -4.27 3.74
N PRO A 25 -0.94 -4.61 4.96
CA PRO A 25 0.47 -4.52 5.31
C PRO A 25 1.29 -5.64 4.67
N ILE A 26 2.49 -5.28 4.18
CA ILE A 26 3.55 -6.24 3.86
C ILE A 26 4.51 -6.22 5.04
N ILE A 27 4.75 -7.39 5.63
CA ILE A 27 5.60 -7.52 6.81
C ILE A 27 6.83 -8.38 6.53
N ASN A 28 7.89 -8.13 7.29
CA ASN A 28 9.06 -9.00 7.29
C ASN A 28 8.94 -10.10 8.38
N GLN A 29 9.95 -10.97 8.45
CA GLN A 29 10.00 -12.08 9.41
C GLN A 29 10.02 -11.64 10.89
N LYS A 30 10.27 -10.36 11.15
CA LYS A 30 10.25 -9.77 12.49
C LYS A 30 8.90 -9.14 12.83
N GLY A 31 7.93 -9.20 11.93
CA GLY A 31 6.60 -8.59 12.12
C GLY A 31 6.56 -7.08 11.92
N ASN A 32 7.60 -6.50 11.36
CA ASN A 32 7.61 -5.07 11.04
C ASN A 32 6.97 -4.82 9.68
N VAL A 33 6.15 -3.78 9.57
CA VAL A 33 5.58 -3.34 8.30
C VAL A 33 6.69 -2.74 7.43
N VAL A 34 6.99 -3.38 6.31
CA VAL A 34 7.99 -2.94 5.32
C VAL A 34 7.36 -2.24 4.13
N GLY A 35 6.05 -2.38 3.98
CA GLY A 35 5.30 -1.72 2.91
C GLY A 35 3.81 -1.95 3.00
N ILE A 36 3.09 -1.39 2.03
CA ILE A 36 1.65 -1.51 1.83
C ILE A 36 1.41 -2.13 0.46
N ALA A 37 0.62 -3.19 0.40
CA ALA A 37 0.23 -3.83 -0.86
C ALA A 37 -0.60 -2.89 -1.72
N VAL A 38 -0.24 -2.73 -3.00
CA VAL A 38 -0.94 -1.77 -3.87
C VAL A 38 -1.55 -2.44 -5.09
N ALA A 39 -0.75 -3.14 -5.88
CA ALA A 39 -1.19 -3.63 -7.17
C ALA A 39 -0.33 -4.79 -7.65
N THR A 40 -0.93 -5.59 -8.51
CA THR A 40 -0.25 -6.51 -9.40
C THR A 40 -0.24 -5.89 -10.79
N TRP A 41 0.94 -5.74 -11.37
CA TRP A 41 1.04 -5.36 -12.78
C TRP A 41 0.90 -6.62 -13.63
N VAL A 42 -0.11 -6.66 -14.47
CA VAL A 42 -0.33 -7.74 -15.42
C VAL A 42 -0.13 -7.14 -16.80
N GLU A 43 1.00 -7.47 -17.42
CA GLU A 43 1.23 -7.20 -18.84
C GLU A 43 1.09 -8.51 -19.63
N GLU A 44 0.53 -8.46 -20.84
CA GLU A 44 0.39 -9.67 -21.67
C GLU A 44 1.76 -10.36 -21.85
N GLY A 45 1.87 -11.60 -21.37
CA GLY A 45 3.09 -12.42 -21.50
C GLY A 45 4.07 -12.30 -20.32
N VAL A 46 3.80 -11.47 -19.31
CA VAL A 46 4.60 -11.38 -18.08
C VAL A 46 3.79 -11.94 -16.91
N GLN A 47 4.36 -12.87 -16.17
CA GLN A 47 3.77 -13.30 -14.90
C GLN A 47 3.72 -12.10 -13.95
N GLY A 48 2.58 -11.92 -13.26
CA GLY A 48 2.28 -10.73 -12.48
C GLY A 48 3.42 -10.26 -11.59
N VAL A 49 3.83 -9.02 -11.78
CA VAL A 49 4.81 -8.35 -10.93
C VAL A 49 4.06 -7.65 -9.82
N HIS A 50 4.39 -7.98 -8.59
CA HIS A 50 3.72 -7.45 -7.40
C HIS A 50 4.51 -6.26 -6.83
N PHE A 51 3.80 -5.22 -6.44
CA PHE A 51 4.39 -3.98 -5.90
C PHE A 51 3.80 -3.60 -4.56
N GLY A 52 4.64 -3.01 -3.73
CA GLY A 52 4.26 -2.36 -2.50
C GLY A 52 4.80 -0.94 -2.40
N ILE A 53 4.09 -0.09 -1.67
CA ILE A 53 4.61 1.22 -1.25
C ILE A 53 5.56 1.00 -0.08
N LYS A 54 6.75 1.62 -0.12
CA LYS A 54 7.74 1.51 0.96
C LYS A 54 7.23 2.07 2.29
N SER A 55 7.61 1.45 3.38
CA SER A 55 7.29 1.94 4.74
C SER A 55 7.83 3.35 5.02
N SER A 56 8.89 3.79 4.35
CA SER A 56 9.40 5.17 4.44
C SER A 56 8.35 6.19 3.98
N THR A 57 7.64 5.91 2.88
CA THR A 57 6.54 6.74 2.39
C THR A 57 5.38 6.77 3.38
N LEU A 58 5.03 5.62 3.95
CA LEU A 58 4.01 5.53 5.00
C LEU A 58 4.39 6.35 6.24
N LYS A 59 5.65 6.29 6.67
CA LYS A 59 6.15 7.08 7.80
C LYS A 59 6.04 8.58 7.54
N THR A 60 6.42 9.04 6.35
CA THR A 60 6.29 10.45 5.97
C THR A 60 4.84 10.90 6.01
N PHE A 61 3.92 10.13 5.45
CA PHE A 61 2.49 10.41 5.48
C PHE A 61 1.94 10.46 6.91
N ALA A 62 2.26 9.47 7.73
CA ALA A 62 1.80 9.40 9.12
C ALA A 62 2.34 10.56 9.96
N SER A 63 3.63 10.88 9.83
CA SER A 63 4.25 12.00 10.52
C SER A 63 3.59 13.33 10.14
N ALA A 64 3.28 13.54 8.86
CA ALA A 64 2.56 14.73 8.39
C ALA A 64 1.14 14.84 8.97
N ASN A 65 0.56 13.73 9.43
CA ASN A 65 -0.75 13.67 10.06
C ASN A 65 -0.70 13.51 11.60
N GLY A 66 0.46 13.75 12.21
CA GLY A 66 0.63 13.71 13.67
C GLY A 66 0.62 12.31 14.27
N LEU A 67 0.83 11.28 13.45
CA LEU A 67 0.92 9.88 13.88
C LEU A 67 2.37 9.46 14.05
N SER A 68 2.65 8.67 15.09
CA SER A 68 3.96 8.08 15.35
C SER A 68 3.89 6.56 15.30
N PHE A 69 5.01 5.94 14.99
CA PHE A 69 5.15 4.49 15.00
C PHE A 69 5.93 4.02 16.23
N ALA A 70 5.59 2.84 16.70
CA ALA A 70 6.39 2.14 17.69
C ALA A 70 7.77 1.78 17.12
N SER A 71 8.73 1.55 18.01
CA SER A 71 10.05 1.06 17.63
C SER A 71 9.93 -0.30 16.92
N PRO A 72 10.79 -0.57 15.92
CA PRO A 72 10.74 -1.82 15.20
C PRO A 72 11.10 -3.01 16.11
N ASN A 73 10.50 -4.16 15.83
CA ASN A 73 10.88 -5.42 16.44
C ASN A 73 12.14 -5.97 15.77
N TYR A 74 13.09 -6.43 16.56
CA TYR A 74 14.35 -7.00 16.07
C TYR A 74 14.41 -8.52 16.13
N ARG A 75 13.43 -9.16 16.80
CA ARG A 75 13.34 -10.59 16.98
C ARG A 75 12.57 -11.24 15.85
N GLU A 76 13.10 -12.32 15.30
CA GLU A 76 12.36 -13.14 14.33
C GLU A 76 11.21 -13.88 15.02
N LEU A 77 10.08 -13.94 14.32
CA LEU A 77 8.87 -14.61 14.76
C LEU A 77 8.61 -15.86 13.91
N SER A 78 7.99 -16.87 14.52
CA SER A 78 7.46 -17.99 13.76
C SER A 78 6.32 -17.54 12.84
N ASN A 79 6.06 -18.28 11.76
CA ASN A 79 4.93 -17.98 10.86
C ASN A 79 3.58 -17.97 11.60
N LYS A 80 3.45 -18.82 12.63
CA LYS A 80 2.28 -18.86 13.51
C LYS A 80 2.11 -17.55 14.29
N ASP A 81 3.19 -17.04 14.84
CA ASP A 81 3.16 -15.80 15.63
C ASP A 81 3.01 -14.56 14.73
N LEU A 82 3.60 -14.58 13.54
CA LEU A 82 3.34 -13.57 12.51
C LEU A 82 1.87 -13.51 12.12
N GLY A 83 1.24 -14.65 11.88
CA GLY A 83 -0.19 -14.75 11.59
C GLY A 83 -1.06 -14.15 12.70
N LYS A 84 -0.75 -14.45 13.96
CA LYS A 84 -1.45 -13.87 15.11
C LYS A 84 -1.26 -12.35 15.22
N LEU A 85 -0.03 -11.89 14.99
CA LEU A 85 0.30 -10.47 15.03
C LEU A 85 -0.48 -9.69 13.98
N ILE A 86 -0.49 -10.18 12.74
CA ILE A 86 -1.23 -9.55 11.63
C ILE A 86 -2.72 -9.52 11.94
N THR A 87 -3.29 -10.62 12.37
CA THR A 87 -4.73 -10.71 12.68
C THR A 87 -5.15 -9.71 13.75
N LYS A 88 -4.31 -9.48 14.74
CA LYS A 88 -4.58 -8.50 15.81
C LYS A 88 -4.34 -7.06 15.38
N GLY A 89 -3.38 -6.84 14.49
CA GLY A 89 -2.91 -5.51 14.10
C GLY A 89 -3.55 -4.95 12.82
N THR A 90 -4.34 -5.77 12.10
CA THR A 90 -4.95 -5.36 10.83
C THR A 90 -6.46 -5.29 10.96
N VAL A 91 -7.03 -4.18 10.51
CA VAL A 91 -8.47 -3.95 10.48
C VAL A 91 -8.92 -3.65 9.05
N TYR A 92 -10.12 -4.09 8.73
CA TYR A 92 -10.78 -3.71 7.48
C TYR A 92 -11.47 -2.36 7.67
N ILE A 93 -11.25 -1.44 6.73
CA ILE A 93 -11.85 -0.11 6.78
C ILE A 93 -12.83 0.03 5.61
N GLU A 94 -14.08 0.32 5.91
CA GLU A 94 -15.09 0.70 4.94
C GLU A 94 -15.42 2.19 5.05
N CYS A 95 -15.42 2.87 3.90
CA CYS A 95 -15.84 4.26 3.83
C CYS A 95 -17.23 4.34 3.18
N HIS A 96 -18.24 4.69 3.97
CA HIS A 96 -19.61 4.88 3.50
C HIS A 96 -19.85 6.33 3.13
N MET A 97 -20.35 6.56 1.93
CA MET A 97 -20.75 7.89 1.48
C MET A 97 -21.92 7.81 0.50
N THR A 98 -22.63 8.92 0.35
CA THR A 98 -23.75 8.99 -0.60
C THR A 98 -23.27 8.87 -2.04
N VAL A 99 -24.11 8.32 -2.91
CA VAL A 99 -23.81 8.22 -4.35
C VAL A 99 -23.51 9.59 -4.97
N ALA A 100 -24.21 10.64 -4.53
CA ALA A 100 -23.95 12.01 -4.98
C ALA A 100 -22.54 12.49 -4.63
N LYS A 101 -22.06 12.17 -3.41
CA LYS A 101 -20.70 12.51 -2.96
C LYS A 101 -19.63 11.74 -3.75
N ILE A 102 -19.87 10.45 -4.04
CA ILE A 102 -18.98 9.63 -4.85
C ILE A 102 -18.87 10.22 -6.27
N LYS A 103 -19.99 10.52 -6.93
CA LYS A 103 -19.99 11.13 -8.25
C LYS A 103 -19.24 12.45 -8.29
N LYS A 104 -19.41 13.31 -7.28
CA LYS A 104 -18.67 14.58 -7.15
C LYS A 104 -17.18 14.37 -7.03
N MET A 105 -16.72 13.38 -6.24
CA MET A 105 -15.31 13.05 -6.08
C MET A 105 -14.69 12.53 -7.38
N ILE A 106 -15.40 11.67 -8.12
CA ILE A 106 -14.95 11.15 -9.42
C ILE A 106 -14.79 12.29 -10.41
N ALA A 107 -15.79 13.17 -10.55
CA ALA A 107 -15.71 14.33 -11.45
C ALA A 107 -14.56 15.26 -11.10
N GLN A 108 -14.29 15.51 -9.82
CA GLN A 108 -13.14 16.31 -9.37
C GLN A 108 -11.79 15.65 -9.71
N ALA A 109 -11.70 14.33 -9.60
CA ALA A 109 -10.49 13.59 -9.94
C ALA A 109 -10.22 13.61 -11.46
N GLU A 110 -11.26 13.49 -12.27
CA GLU A 110 -11.17 13.56 -13.73
C GLU A 110 -10.75 14.97 -14.19
N ASN A 111 -11.33 16.02 -13.62
CA ASN A 111 -10.94 17.41 -13.89
C ASN A 111 -9.47 17.68 -13.54
N LYS A 112 -8.99 17.15 -12.42
CA LYS A 112 -7.57 17.25 -12.06
C LYS A 112 -6.68 16.53 -13.07
N LYS A 113 -7.04 15.32 -13.51
CA LYS A 113 -6.29 14.59 -14.52
C LYS A 113 -6.23 15.34 -15.86
N ALA A 114 -7.35 15.93 -16.31
CA ALA A 114 -7.41 16.75 -17.51
C ALA A 114 -6.50 17.96 -17.39
N PHE A 115 -6.57 18.69 -16.27
CA PHE A 115 -5.71 19.86 -16.02
C PHE A 115 -4.22 19.53 -16.13
N PHE A 116 -3.77 18.43 -15.50
CA PHE A 116 -2.36 18.02 -15.57
C PHE A 116 -1.95 17.48 -16.95
N LYS A 117 -2.89 17.04 -17.78
CA LYS A 117 -2.62 16.56 -19.13
C LYS A 117 -2.45 17.70 -20.12
N GLU A 118 -3.15 18.82 -19.92
CA GLU A 118 -3.08 20.02 -20.78
C GLU A 118 -1.84 20.90 -20.48
N HIS A 119 -1.22 20.73 -19.31
CA HIS A 119 -0.08 21.54 -18.84
C HIS A 119 1.25 20.76 -18.82
N LYS A 120 1.32 19.65 -19.55
CA LYS A 120 2.57 18.91 -19.81
C LYS A 120 3.17 19.43 -21.14
#